data_a4287b0b937062801ae5e4977e3ae18e
#
_entry.id   a4287b0b937062801ae5e4977e3ae18e
#
_cell.length_a   1.000
_cell.length_b   1.000
_cell.length_c   1.000
_cell.angle_alpha   90.00
_cell.angle_beta   90.00
_cell.angle_gamma   90.00
#
_symmetry.space_group_name_H-M   'P 1'
#
loop_
_entity.id
_entity.type
_entity.pdbx_description
1 polymer ?
#
loop_
_entity_poly.entity_id
_entity_poly.type
_entity_poly.pdbx_seq_one_letter_code
_entity_poly.pdbx_strand_id
1 'polypeptide(L)'
;IVQIAQLAACARAGDIILSAAPRWDFREKWEPIPHVSTHGSLHRDHMRVPLLTSRPVLGHPRRTADIVPSALAVLGLPAVAGLDGDSFV
;
A
#
# COMPACT_ATOMS: atom_id res chain seq x y z
N ILE A 1 -8.10 8.10 -6.51
CA ILE A 1 -7.98 7.98 -8.00
C ILE A 1 -6.63 7.36 -8.36
N VAL A 2 -5.49 7.83 -7.82
CA VAL A 2 -4.15 7.32 -8.17
C VAL A 2 -4.02 5.81 -7.91
N GLN A 3 -4.45 5.33 -6.74
CA GLN A 3 -4.38 3.91 -6.38
C GLN A 3 -5.20 3.02 -7.32
N ILE A 4 -6.38 3.49 -7.72
CA ILE A 4 -7.23 2.77 -8.68
C ILE A 4 -6.54 2.70 -10.05
N ALA A 5 -5.95 3.80 -10.49
CA ALA A 5 -5.23 3.84 -11.77
C ALA A 5 -4.00 2.90 -11.76
N GLN A 6 -3.24 2.88 -10.67
CA GLN A 6 -2.10 1.98 -10.51
C GLN A 6 -2.53 0.51 -10.48
N LEU A 7 -3.62 0.20 -9.77
CA LEU A 7 -4.17 -1.16 -9.76
C LEU A 7 -4.67 -1.57 -11.15
N ALA A 8 -5.40 -0.72 -11.84
CA ALA A 8 -5.91 -0.99 -13.19
C ALA A 8 -4.80 -1.14 -14.24
N ALA A 9 -3.65 -0.51 -14.03
CA ALA A 9 -2.48 -0.67 -14.90
C ALA A 9 -1.71 -1.99 -14.67
N CYS A 10 -2.00 -2.72 -13.59
CA CYS A 10 -1.35 -3.98 -13.30
C CYS A 10 -1.88 -5.07 -14.24
N ALA A 11 -0.98 -5.78 -14.92
CA ALA A 11 -1.34 -6.88 -15.84
C ALA A 11 -2.09 -8.04 -15.16
N ARG A 12 -2.07 -8.12 -13.83
CA ARG A 12 -2.76 -9.12 -13.03
C ARG A 12 -4.03 -8.60 -12.37
N ALA A 13 -4.43 -7.36 -12.65
CA ALA A 13 -5.69 -6.84 -12.14
C ALA A 13 -6.88 -7.58 -12.78
N GLY A 14 -7.94 -7.77 -12.00
CA GLY A 14 -9.20 -8.26 -12.54
C GLY A 14 -9.94 -7.16 -13.31
N ASP A 15 -10.91 -7.58 -14.11
CA ASP A 15 -11.74 -6.66 -14.90
C ASP A 15 -12.68 -5.80 -14.04
N ILE A 16 -12.94 -6.25 -12.83
CA ILE A 16 -13.82 -5.56 -11.87
C ILE A 16 -13.05 -5.37 -10.55
N ILE A 17 -13.00 -4.13 -10.09
CA ILE A 17 -12.40 -3.75 -8.81
C ILE A 17 -13.52 -3.41 -7.83
N LEU A 18 -13.61 -4.15 -6.74
CA LEU A 18 -14.57 -3.92 -5.67
C LEU A 18 -13.88 -3.35 -4.44
N SER A 19 -14.51 -2.39 -3.80
CA SER A 19 -14.07 -1.89 -2.49
C SER A 19 -15.27 -1.84 -1.56
N ALA A 20 -15.18 -2.53 -0.44
CA ALA A 20 -16.24 -2.54 0.56
C ALA A 20 -16.39 -1.17 1.24
N ALA A 21 -17.60 -0.82 1.61
CA ALA A 21 -17.87 0.31 2.49
C ALA A 21 -17.34 0.01 3.92
N PRO A 22 -17.06 1.05 4.75
CA PRO A 22 -16.69 0.84 6.14
C PRO A 22 -17.70 -0.07 6.87
N ARG A 23 -17.19 -1.00 7.66
CA ARG A 23 -17.94 -2.03 8.39
C ARG A 23 -18.55 -3.14 7.53
N TRP A 24 -18.23 -3.19 6.24
CA TRP A 24 -18.64 -4.25 5.35
C TRP A 24 -17.42 -5.00 4.84
N ASP A 25 -17.61 -6.27 4.56
CA ASP A 25 -16.59 -7.17 4.05
C ASP A 25 -17.19 -8.04 2.94
N PHE A 26 -16.36 -8.43 1.98
CA PHE A 26 -16.73 -9.42 0.98
C PHE A 26 -16.33 -10.79 1.50
N ARG A 27 -17.31 -11.65 1.73
CA ARG A 27 -17.09 -13.00 2.23
C ARG A 27 -17.74 -14.05 1.37
N GLU A 28 -17.09 -15.17 1.32
CA GLU A 28 -17.68 -16.37 0.79
C GLU A 28 -18.56 -17.05 1.87
N LYS A 29 -19.68 -17.64 1.44
CA LYS A 29 -20.66 -18.30 2.31
C LYS A 29 -20.02 -19.36 3.24
N TRP A 30 -18.94 -19.97 2.82
CA TRP A 30 -18.30 -21.09 3.49
C TRP A 30 -17.03 -20.73 4.26
N GLU A 31 -16.79 -19.49 4.51
CA GLU A 31 -15.62 -19.07 5.29
C GLU A 31 -15.76 -19.55 6.75
N PRO A 32 -14.90 -20.46 7.23
CA PRO A 32 -15.12 -21.16 8.50
C PRO A 32 -14.77 -20.33 9.72
N ILE A 33 -14.02 -19.23 9.55
CA ILE A 33 -13.50 -18.42 10.67
C ILE A 33 -14.15 -17.05 10.64
N PRO A 34 -14.87 -16.64 11.69
CA PRO A 34 -15.39 -15.28 11.80
C PRO A 34 -14.22 -14.27 11.88
N HIS A 35 -14.20 -13.32 10.97
CA HIS A 35 -13.26 -12.20 11.05
C HIS A 35 -13.79 -11.12 11.99
N VAL A 36 -12.90 -10.60 12.82
CA VAL A 36 -13.19 -9.44 13.68
C VAL A 36 -12.59 -8.15 13.11
N SER A 37 -11.66 -8.28 12.15
CA SER A 37 -11.03 -7.17 11.44
C SER A 37 -10.64 -7.58 10.03
N THR A 38 -10.53 -6.61 9.14
CA THR A 38 -10.07 -6.80 7.76
C THR A 38 -9.31 -5.55 7.28
N HIS A 39 -8.64 -5.67 6.14
CA HIS A 39 -7.88 -4.60 5.50
C HIS A 39 -8.04 -4.67 3.97
N GLY A 40 -7.40 -3.74 3.26
CA GLY A 40 -7.33 -3.78 1.79
C GLY A 40 -8.42 -2.99 1.08
N SER A 41 -9.29 -2.28 1.79
CA SER A 41 -10.23 -1.36 1.14
C SER A 41 -9.55 -0.06 0.71
N LEU A 42 -10.19 0.68 -0.20
CA LEU A 42 -9.77 2.02 -0.63
C LEU A 42 -10.26 3.13 0.32
N HIS A 43 -10.82 2.77 1.47
CA HIS A 43 -11.25 3.73 2.46
C HIS A 43 -10.04 4.46 3.04
N ARG A 44 -10.18 5.77 3.28
CA ARG A 44 -9.08 6.62 3.77
C ARG A 44 -8.39 6.07 5.01
N ASP A 45 -9.15 5.55 5.96
CA ASP A 45 -8.62 5.06 7.24
C ASP A 45 -7.85 3.75 7.08
N HIS A 46 -8.13 2.97 6.03
CA HIS A 46 -7.38 1.77 5.67
C HIS A 46 -6.14 2.07 4.81
N MET A 47 -6.16 3.18 4.08
CA MET A 47 -5.06 3.59 3.20
C MET A 47 -3.95 4.33 3.93
N ARG A 48 -4.24 4.88 5.09
CA ARG A 48 -3.24 5.61 5.90
C ARG A 48 -2.69 4.69 6.97
N VAL A 49 -1.38 4.52 6.93
CA VAL A 49 -0.64 3.70 7.91
C VAL A 49 0.43 4.56 8.58
N PRO A 50 0.75 4.31 9.86
CA PRO A 50 1.85 4.99 10.52
C PRO A 50 3.18 4.58 9.90
N LEU A 51 4.09 5.54 9.80
CA LEU A 51 5.49 5.32 9.48
C LEU A 51 6.34 5.71 10.69
N LEU A 52 7.04 4.75 11.27
CA LEU A 52 7.96 4.97 12.37
C LEU A 52 9.39 4.76 11.87
N THR A 53 10.25 5.72 12.13
CA THR A 53 11.66 5.67 11.72
C THR A 53 12.56 5.98 12.90
N SER A 54 13.72 5.35 12.96
CA SER A 54 14.77 5.64 13.94
C SER A 54 15.66 6.82 13.55
N ARG A 55 15.46 7.38 12.36
CA ARG A 55 16.21 8.51 11.83
C ARG A 55 15.26 9.60 11.34
N PRO A 56 15.70 10.86 11.28
CA PRO A 56 14.90 11.92 10.68
C PRO A 56 14.53 11.59 9.24
N VAL A 57 13.29 11.87 8.88
CA VAL A 57 12.79 11.81 7.50
C VAL A 57 13.04 13.17 6.87
N LEU A 58 13.77 13.21 5.76
CA LEU A 58 14.12 14.44 5.06
C LEU A 58 13.07 14.87 4.04
N GLY A 59 12.34 13.90 3.51
CA GLY A 59 11.26 14.11 2.54
C GLY A 59 9.88 13.88 3.14
N HIS A 60 8.89 13.82 2.28
CA HIS A 60 7.52 13.52 2.63
C HIS A 60 7.11 12.16 2.05
N PRO A 61 7.27 11.06 2.81
CA PRO A 61 6.82 9.75 2.35
C PRO A 61 5.31 9.80 2.10
N ARG A 62 4.89 9.27 0.96
CA ARG A 62 3.50 9.34 0.52
C ARG A 62 2.88 7.98 0.30
N ARG A 63 3.72 6.99 0.00
CA ARG A 63 3.28 5.66 -0.41
C ARG A 63 4.18 4.59 0.22
N THR A 64 3.64 3.40 0.41
CA THR A 64 4.43 2.24 0.83
C THR A 64 5.53 1.89 -0.19
N ALA A 65 5.35 2.22 -1.46
CA ALA A 65 6.36 2.07 -2.50
C ALA A 65 7.64 2.88 -2.22
N ASP A 66 7.55 3.99 -1.49
CA ASP A 66 8.69 4.84 -1.15
C ASP A 66 9.62 4.22 -0.09
N ILE A 67 9.18 3.16 0.58
CA ILE A 67 9.97 2.49 1.64
C ILE A 67 11.19 1.79 1.06
N VAL A 68 11.04 1.07 -0.05
CA VAL A 68 12.16 0.30 -0.63
C VAL A 68 13.30 1.19 -1.08
N PRO A 69 13.11 2.24 -1.90
CA PRO A 69 14.20 3.12 -2.29
C PRO A 69 14.83 3.84 -1.10
N SER A 70 14.03 4.19 -0.07
CA SER A 70 14.55 4.80 1.15
C SER A 70 15.39 3.82 1.98
N ALA A 71 14.99 2.57 2.09
CA ALA A 71 15.77 1.53 2.77
C ALA A 71 17.11 1.29 2.06
N LEU A 72 17.11 1.22 0.73
CA LEU A 72 18.36 1.11 -0.05
C LEU A 72 19.29 2.28 0.22
N ALA A 73 18.77 3.51 0.22
CA ALA A 73 19.55 4.71 0.50
C ALA A 73 20.16 4.68 1.94
N VAL A 74 19.36 4.29 2.93
CA VAL A 74 19.84 4.16 4.33
C VAL A 74 20.96 3.12 4.45
N LEU A 75 20.87 2.04 3.69
CA LEU A 75 21.86 0.96 3.69
C LEU A 75 23.09 1.27 2.81
N GLY A 76 23.11 2.40 2.12
CA GLY A 76 24.18 2.75 1.19
C GLY A 76 24.23 1.85 -0.05
N LEU A 77 23.10 1.22 -0.39
CA LEU A 77 22.98 0.35 -1.55
C LEU A 77 22.59 1.16 -2.79
N PRO A 78 23.02 0.72 -3.99
CA PRO A 78 22.68 1.41 -5.21
C PRO A 78 21.17 1.43 -5.46
N ALA A 79 20.70 2.52 -6.04
CA ALA A 79 19.31 2.62 -6.49
C ALA A 79 19.01 1.55 -7.55
N VAL A 80 17.83 0.95 -7.44
CA VAL A 80 17.32 -0.02 -8.40
C VAL A 80 16.41 0.69 -9.39
N ALA A 81 16.68 0.54 -10.68
CA ALA A 81 15.83 1.10 -11.72
C ALA A 81 14.46 0.42 -11.76
N GLY A 82 13.42 1.17 -12.11
CA GLY A 82 12.07 0.66 -12.28
C GLY A 82 11.27 0.52 -10.98
N LEU A 83 11.74 1.09 -9.87
CA LEU A 83 10.94 1.24 -8.66
C LEU A 83 9.92 2.38 -8.84
N ASP A 84 8.69 2.13 -8.39
CA ASP A 84 7.60 3.13 -8.46
C ASP A 84 7.67 4.20 -7.36
N GLY A 85 8.55 4.01 -6.37
CA GLY A 85 8.71 4.90 -5.22
C GLY A 85 9.93 5.79 -5.31
N ASP A 86 9.91 6.86 -4.51
CA ASP A 86 11.00 7.80 -4.35
C ASP A 86 11.58 7.72 -2.94
N SER A 87 12.90 7.90 -2.80
CA SER A 87 13.53 7.96 -1.47
C SER A 87 13.11 9.24 -0.74
N PHE A 88 12.87 9.12 0.55
CA PHE A 88 12.57 10.23 1.47
C PHE A 88 13.68 10.43 2.54
N VAL A 89 14.83 9.82 2.35
CA VAL A 89 16.03 9.97 3.19
C VAL A 89 17.22 10.43 2.37
#